data_d3619c3e4281adfe3ad87e6c2c8c141a
#
_entry.id   d3619c3e4281adfe3ad87e6c2c8c141a
#
_cell.length_a   1.000
_cell.length_b   1.000
_cell.length_c   1.000
_cell.angle_alpha   90.00
_cell.angle_beta   90.00
_cell.angle_gamma   90.00
#
_symmetry.space_group_name_H-M   'P 1'
#
loop_
_entity.id
_entity.type
_entity.pdbx_description
1 polymer ?
#
loop_
_entity_poly.entity_id
_entity_poly.type
_entity_poly.pdbx_seq_one_letter_code
_entity_poly.pdbx_strand_id
1 'polypeptide(L)'
;MKNNILFLLLTILVLGLATEAAGQQKCVNSEGEAAIVNKDIPSAKLEAIARAKWAAIEQVVGTEIKAQSLVQNFTLVDDAVKTKAKGVVKSYTVKNQINTADSVQVKINACIEQSGAKEAVSQLALNNSIALFIPARKPGREGDEFEETNILSETIIGKLTEQKYTVVDVAPTHAIDAATIEKAMRSGSTLTVRSMMYKFLSNLLIIGKVDYTISTKKGENIGYGLSMPFNNVTVRLSYRIIAKNNKTGNMEILTAGTEQAKGIANSVEDAAAEAMKELALNLTPTLLDKVSQYIEGNTKKVTVKISGVDDVDTTLEVKAILQNIVWVSEVEEKEMGEFIISYPENTLYLANSIQQKGNFKVVNFSPYALTLEYQK
;
A
#
# COMPACT_ATOMS: atom_id res chain seq x y z
N MET A 1 11.26 -19.24 69.65
CA MET A 1 11.83 -18.05 68.99
C MET A 1 12.50 -18.38 67.64
N LYS A 2 13.11 -19.53 67.41
CA LYS A 2 13.77 -19.90 66.16
C LYS A 2 12.79 -20.08 64.97
N ASN A 3 11.58 -20.60 65.18
CA ASN A 3 10.64 -20.83 64.09
C ASN A 3 9.98 -19.57 63.50
N ASN A 4 9.84 -18.54 64.30
CA ASN A 4 9.23 -17.28 63.85
C ASN A 4 10.16 -16.46 62.98
N ILE A 5 11.49 -16.59 63.15
CA ILE A 5 12.49 -15.88 62.35
C ILE A 5 12.60 -16.51 60.94
N LEU A 6 12.45 -17.86 60.84
CA LEU A 6 12.47 -18.57 59.58
C LEU A 6 11.23 -18.25 58.72
N PHE A 7 10.05 -18.09 59.36
CA PHE A 7 8.84 -17.68 58.67
C PHE A 7 8.86 -16.24 58.17
N LEU A 8 9.48 -15.35 58.97
CA LEU A 8 9.66 -13.94 58.55
C LEU A 8 10.65 -13.79 57.39
N LEU A 9 11.72 -14.58 57.35
CA LEU A 9 12.69 -14.61 56.26
C LEU A 9 12.09 -15.21 54.99
N LEU A 10 11.19 -16.19 55.08
CA LEU A 10 10.52 -16.78 53.91
C LEU A 10 9.48 -15.83 53.31
N THR A 11 8.77 -15.03 54.14
CA THR A 11 7.83 -14.00 53.63
C THR A 11 8.52 -12.83 52.96
N ILE A 12 9.70 -12.43 53.42
CA ILE A 12 10.48 -11.37 52.78
C ILE A 12 11.05 -11.86 51.44
N LEU A 13 11.40 -13.14 51.31
CA LEU A 13 11.90 -13.71 50.05
C LEU A 13 10.82 -13.80 48.97
N VAL A 14 9.55 -14.01 49.34
CA VAL A 14 8.41 -14.08 48.40
C VAL A 14 7.95 -12.69 47.93
N LEU A 15 8.10 -11.64 48.74
CA LEU A 15 7.77 -10.28 48.35
C LEU A 15 8.82 -9.65 47.39
N GLY A 16 10.02 -10.19 47.29
CA GLY A 16 11.10 -9.67 46.43
C GLY A 16 11.04 -10.15 44.98
N LEU A 17 10.11 -11.09 44.64
CA LEU A 17 9.99 -11.67 43.29
C LEU A 17 8.87 -11.10 42.43
N ALA A 18 8.11 -10.13 42.95
CA ALA A 18 7.20 -9.33 42.13
C ALA A 18 7.98 -8.23 41.40
N THR A 19 8.99 -8.60 40.60
CA THR A 19 9.46 -7.70 39.55
C THR A 19 8.34 -7.62 38.51
N GLU A 20 7.55 -6.55 38.60
CA GLU A 20 6.70 -6.17 37.48
C GLU A 20 7.53 -6.28 36.21
N ALA A 21 7.08 -7.12 35.27
CA ALA A 21 7.56 -7.10 33.91
C ALA A 21 7.06 -5.80 33.27
N ALA A 22 7.61 -4.67 33.73
CA ALA A 22 7.47 -3.38 33.05
C ALA A 22 8.06 -3.58 31.67
N GLY A 23 7.19 -3.66 30.65
CA GLY A 23 7.60 -3.87 29.28
C GLY A 23 8.74 -2.90 28.95
N GLN A 24 9.84 -3.46 28.47
CA GLN A 24 11.06 -2.69 28.22
C GLN A 24 10.75 -1.55 27.25
N GLN A 25 10.86 -0.32 27.75
CA GLN A 25 10.58 0.89 26.97
C GLN A 25 11.85 1.38 26.30
N LYS A 26 11.78 1.68 25.01
CA LYS A 26 12.90 2.24 24.24
C LYS A 26 12.50 3.57 23.63
N CYS A 27 13.29 4.62 23.91
CA CYS A 27 13.07 5.94 23.33
C CYS A 27 14.00 6.15 22.14
N VAL A 28 13.44 6.61 21.02
CA VAL A 28 14.16 6.82 19.75
C VAL A 28 13.78 8.16 19.13
N ASN A 29 14.69 8.71 18.34
CA ASN A 29 14.41 9.87 17.50
C ASN A 29 13.90 9.37 16.14
N SER A 30 12.83 9.96 15.65
CA SER A 30 12.26 9.63 14.36
C SER A 30 11.76 10.88 13.65
N GLU A 31 11.61 10.78 12.34
CA GLU A 31 11.18 11.86 11.47
C GLU A 31 9.93 11.46 10.70
N GLY A 32 9.07 12.42 10.42
CA GLY A 32 7.92 12.25 9.56
C GLY A 32 7.71 13.49 8.71
N GLU A 33 7.23 13.29 7.51
CA GLU A 33 6.94 14.33 6.55
C GLU A 33 5.55 14.13 5.97
N ALA A 34 4.80 15.24 5.77
CA ALA A 34 3.52 15.22 5.09
C ALA A 34 3.38 16.41 4.14
N ALA A 35 2.72 16.17 3.01
CA ALA A 35 2.46 17.22 2.03
C ALA A 35 1.38 18.20 2.52
N ILE A 36 1.56 19.50 2.22
CA ILE A 36 0.56 20.53 2.47
C ILE A 36 -0.44 20.49 1.31
N VAL A 37 -1.65 20.02 1.60
CA VAL A 37 -2.76 19.99 0.64
C VAL A 37 -3.67 21.18 0.92
N ASN A 38 -4.11 21.90 -0.10
CA ASN A 38 -5.02 23.06 0.00
C ASN A 38 -4.55 24.12 1.03
N LYS A 39 -3.24 24.29 1.21
CA LYS A 39 -2.63 25.19 2.20
C LYS A 39 -2.95 24.84 3.66
N ASP A 40 -3.42 23.63 3.94
CA ASP A 40 -3.76 23.17 5.28
C ASP A 40 -2.50 22.67 6.01
N ILE A 41 -1.73 23.59 6.60
CA ILE A 41 -0.53 23.30 7.38
C ILE A 41 -0.86 22.53 8.67
N PRO A 42 -1.94 22.85 9.43
CA PRO A 42 -2.29 22.11 10.64
C PRO A 42 -2.49 20.62 10.39
N SER A 43 -3.26 20.24 9.37
CA SER A 43 -3.48 18.81 9.01
C SER A 43 -2.20 18.13 8.56
N ALA A 44 -1.38 18.80 7.74
CA ALA A 44 -0.08 18.28 7.32
C ALA A 44 0.86 18.04 8.53
N LYS A 45 0.85 18.93 9.53
CA LYS A 45 1.61 18.75 10.76
C LYS A 45 1.18 17.54 11.56
N LEU A 46 -0.12 17.35 11.74
CA LEU A 46 -0.65 16.18 12.45
C LEU A 46 -0.30 14.88 11.73
N GLU A 47 -0.39 14.86 10.41
CA GLU A 47 0.01 13.72 9.59
C GLU A 47 1.52 13.44 9.70
N ALA A 48 2.36 14.48 9.66
CA ALA A 48 3.80 14.33 9.83
C ALA A 48 4.17 13.76 11.21
N ILE A 49 3.47 14.18 12.27
CA ILE A 49 3.65 13.61 13.62
C ILE A 49 3.23 12.14 13.67
N ALA A 50 2.10 11.77 13.05
CA ALA A 50 1.64 10.39 13.01
C ALA A 50 2.65 9.49 12.28
N ARG A 51 3.20 9.95 11.17
CA ARG A 51 4.27 9.25 10.42
C ARG A 51 5.55 9.11 11.24
N ALA A 52 5.93 10.15 11.97
CA ALA A 52 7.09 10.11 12.86
C ALA A 52 6.91 9.09 14.00
N LYS A 53 5.71 9.03 14.62
CA LYS A 53 5.40 8.02 15.65
C LYS A 53 5.50 6.60 15.07
N TRP A 54 4.98 6.41 13.86
CA TRP A 54 5.08 5.12 13.19
C TRP A 54 6.53 4.73 12.92
N ALA A 55 7.34 5.65 12.39
CA ALA A 55 8.77 5.43 12.18
C ALA A 55 9.52 5.05 13.48
N ALA A 56 9.11 5.62 14.62
CA ALA A 56 9.66 5.25 15.92
C ALA A 56 9.30 3.80 16.30
N ILE A 57 8.07 3.37 16.06
CA ILE A 57 7.64 1.99 16.33
C ILE A 57 8.46 1.01 15.48
N GLU A 58 8.58 1.26 14.17
CA GLU A 58 9.37 0.42 13.25
C GLU A 58 10.84 0.33 13.67
N GLN A 59 11.43 1.44 14.05
CA GLN A 59 12.82 1.49 14.51
C GLN A 59 13.04 0.67 15.81
N VAL A 60 12.06 0.66 16.72
CA VAL A 60 12.14 -0.11 17.96
C VAL A 60 11.91 -1.59 17.70
N VAL A 61 11.04 -1.94 16.76
CA VAL A 61 10.82 -3.33 16.32
C VAL A 61 12.05 -3.91 15.62
N GLY A 62 12.95 -3.05 15.14
CA GLY A 62 14.19 -3.48 14.47
C GLY A 62 13.97 -3.95 13.04
N THR A 63 12.85 -3.58 12.44
CA THR A 63 12.57 -3.82 11.02
C THR A 63 13.00 -2.58 10.24
N GLU A 64 13.79 -2.76 9.21
CA GLU A 64 14.10 -1.69 8.24
C GLU A 64 12.91 -1.37 7.33
N ILE A 65 11.72 -1.37 7.88
CA ILE A 65 10.56 -0.86 7.19
C ILE A 65 10.66 0.65 7.30
N LYS A 66 11.18 1.26 6.27
CA LYS A 66 11.16 2.72 6.20
C LYS A 66 9.69 3.14 6.29
N ALA A 67 9.39 4.03 7.22
CA ALA A 67 8.06 4.57 7.58
C ALA A 67 7.15 4.98 6.41
N GLN A 68 7.63 4.86 5.22
CA GLN A 68 7.03 5.25 3.96
C GLN A 68 5.97 4.29 3.44
N SER A 69 5.80 3.10 4.03
CA SER A 69 5.00 2.01 3.45
C SER A 69 3.60 1.85 4.02
N LEU A 70 3.25 2.54 5.08
CA LEU A 70 2.12 2.11 5.92
C LEU A 70 0.99 3.13 6.06
N VAL A 71 0.97 4.19 5.24
CA VAL A 71 0.03 5.30 5.47
C VAL A 71 -0.95 5.49 4.33
N GLN A 72 -2.17 5.00 4.48
CA GLN A 72 -3.23 5.13 3.48
C GLN A 72 -4.00 6.42 3.53
N ASN A 73 -4.35 6.84 4.70
CA ASN A 73 -5.09 8.06 4.92
C ASN A 73 -4.65 8.60 6.27
N PHE A 74 -4.43 9.89 6.39
CA PHE A 74 -4.05 10.54 7.64
C PHE A 74 -4.97 10.13 8.80
N THR A 75 -6.28 10.13 8.57
CA THR A 75 -7.28 9.74 9.57
C THR A 75 -7.10 8.27 10.01
N LEU A 76 -6.85 7.37 9.06
CA LEU A 76 -6.65 5.95 9.34
C LEU A 76 -5.33 5.69 10.07
N VAL A 77 -4.26 6.44 9.80
CA VAL A 77 -2.99 6.28 10.51
C VAL A 77 -3.07 6.82 11.92
N ASP A 78 -3.62 8.01 12.09
CA ASP A 78 -3.80 8.58 13.43
C ASP A 78 -4.76 7.72 14.26
N ASP A 79 -5.83 7.20 13.67
CA ASP A 79 -6.75 6.26 14.31
C ASP A 79 -6.10 4.90 14.55
N ALA A 80 -5.29 4.39 13.64
CA ALA A 80 -4.57 3.13 13.84
C ALA A 80 -3.46 3.28 14.89
N VAL A 81 -2.71 4.38 14.90
CA VAL A 81 -1.75 4.69 15.97
C VAL A 81 -2.48 4.92 17.29
N LYS A 82 -3.65 5.55 17.29
CA LYS A 82 -4.45 5.78 18.50
C LYS A 82 -5.16 4.54 19.02
N THR A 83 -5.65 3.68 18.14
CA THR A 83 -6.49 2.52 18.52
C THR A 83 -5.68 1.23 18.64
N LYS A 84 -4.89 0.86 17.64
CA LYS A 84 -4.16 -0.41 17.60
C LYS A 84 -2.75 -0.32 18.18
N ALA A 85 -2.10 0.83 18.06
CA ALA A 85 -0.86 1.13 18.77
C ALA A 85 -1.12 1.84 20.11
N LYS A 86 -2.37 1.81 20.62
CA LYS A 86 -2.75 2.40 21.90
C LYS A 86 -1.94 1.77 23.02
N GLY A 87 -1.12 2.59 23.67
CA GLY A 87 -0.21 2.11 24.69
C GLY A 87 1.17 1.67 24.21
N VAL A 88 1.39 1.50 22.90
CA VAL A 88 2.72 1.22 22.33
C VAL A 88 3.59 2.49 22.34
N VAL A 89 3.04 3.62 21.91
CA VAL A 89 3.70 4.93 22.07
C VAL A 89 3.33 5.50 23.43
N LYS A 90 4.19 5.37 24.41
CA LYS A 90 3.95 5.85 25.79
C LYS A 90 4.01 7.36 25.90
N SER A 91 4.97 7.98 25.22
CA SER A 91 5.13 9.43 25.19
C SER A 91 5.91 9.87 23.95
N TYR A 92 5.75 11.12 23.55
CA TYR A 92 6.59 11.73 22.54
C TYR A 92 6.75 13.23 22.77
N THR A 93 7.84 13.79 22.25
CA THR A 93 8.11 15.25 22.23
C THR A 93 8.55 15.66 20.83
N VAL A 94 7.96 16.74 20.30
CA VAL A 94 8.41 17.34 19.05
C VAL A 94 9.69 18.13 19.32
N LYS A 95 10.78 17.74 18.67
CA LYS A 95 12.10 18.37 18.80
C LYS A 95 12.32 19.47 17.78
N ASN A 96 11.83 19.26 16.57
CA ASN A 96 11.94 20.21 15.46
C ASN A 96 10.77 20.13 14.52
N GLN A 97 10.43 21.23 13.86
CA GLN A 97 9.46 21.31 12.79
C GLN A 97 9.98 22.27 11.72
N ILE A 98 9.92 21.84 10.48
CA ILE A 98 10.30 22.63 9.31
C ILE A 98 9.10 22.65 8.36
N ASN A 99 8.66 23.83 7.97
CA ASN A 99 7.65 24.01 6.95
C ASN A 99 8.33 24.45 5.66
N THR A 100 8.16 23.67 4.59
CA THR A 100 8.54 24.07 3.25
C THR A 100 7.32 24.67 2.51
N ALA A 101 7.47 25.00 1.24
CA ALA A 101 6.34 25.44 0.43
C ALA A 101 5.27 24.35 0.26
N ASP A 102 5.66 23.07 0.26
CA ASP A 102 4.84 21.93 -0.15
C ASP A 102 4.71 20.87 0.95
N SER A 103 5.47 20.93 2.04
CA SER A 103 5.45 19.91 3.10
C SER A 103 5.72 20.46 4.49
N VAL A 104 5.30 19.68 5.48
CA VAL A 104 5.69 19.83 6.88
C VAL A 104 6.53 18.63 7.27
N GLN A 105 7.73 18.89 7.77
CA GLN A 105 8.63 17.89 8.32
C GLN A 105 8.69 18.06 9.84
N VAL A 106 8.58 16.96 10.57
CA VAL A 106 8.72 16.96 12.04
C VAL A 106 9.74 15.92 12.47
N LYS A 107 10.51 16.30 13.49
CA LYS A 107 11.40 15.39 14.20
C LYS A 107 10.89 15.24 15.63
N ILE A 108 10.66 14.00 16.06
CA ILE A 108 10.18 13.69 17.40
C ILE A 108 11.17 12.79 18.13
N ASN A 109 11.13 12.85 19.47
CA ASN A 109 11.64 11.78 20.31
C ASN A 109 10.43 11.04 20.88
N ALA A 110 10.31 9.74 20.62
CA ALA A 110 9.18 8.92 21.04
C ALA A 110 9.67 7.72 21.85
N CYS A 111 8.96 7.42 22.93
CA CYS A 111 9.21 6.26 23.80
C CYS A 111 8.19 5.16 23.52
N ILE A 112 8.69 4.00 23.10
CA ILE A 112 7.92 2.88 22.57
C ILE A 112 8.04 1.68 23.49
N GLU A 113 6.92 1.02 23.79
CA GLU A 113 6.89 -0.27 24.47
C GLU A 113 7.19 -1.40 23.49
N GLN A 114 8.23 -2.18 23.77
CA GLN A 114 8.72 -3.19 22.81
C GLN A 114 7.78 -4.38 22.66
N SER A 115 7.11 -4.81 23.74
CA SER A 115 6.24 -5.99 23.71
C SER A 115 5.03 -5.84 22.79
N GLY A 116 4.38 -4.67 22.79
CA GLY A 116 3.23 -4.39 21.95
C GLY A 116 3.59 -3.88 20.53
N ALA A 117 4.84 -3.44 20.33
CA ALA A 117 5.23 -2.82 19.08
C ALA A 117 5.20 -3.81 17.90
N LYS A 118 5.67 -5.03 18.08
CA LYS A 118 5.67 -6.07 17.02
C LYS A 118 4.25 -6.46 16.60
N GLU A 119 3.35 -6.64 17.55
CA GLU A 119 1.96 -6.97 17.27
C GLU A 119 1.25 -5.80 16.56
N ALA A 120 1.42 -4.57 17.05
CA ALA A 120 0.85 -3.39 16.42
C ALA A 120 1.31 -3.23 14.97
N VAL A 121 2.60 -3.46 14.70
CA VAL A 121 3.18 -3.40 13.35
C VAL A 121 2.59 -4.48 12.46
N SER A 122 2.46 -5.72 12.93
CA SER A 122 1.90 -6.79 12.11
C SER A 122 0.43 -6.58 11.78
N GLN A 123 -0.37 -6.04 12.70
CA GLN A 123 -1.78 -5.75 12.48
C GLN A 123 -2.04 -4.57 11.55
N LEU A 124 -1.10 -3.63 11.47
CA LEU A 124 -1.20 -2.44 10.65
C LEU A 124 -0.53 -2.59 9.27
N ALA A 125 0.28 -3.62 9.10
CA ALA A 125 0.87 -3.93 7.81
C ALA A 125 -0.21 -4.33 6.81
N LEU A 126 -0.25 -3.66 5.69
CA LEU A 126 -1.26 -3.87 4.68
C LEU A 126 -0.82 -4.86 3.63
N ASN A 127 -1.81 -5.42 2.94
CA ASN A 127 -1.56 -6.31 1.83
C ASN A 127 -0.89 -5.56 0.69
N ASN A 128 -0.01 -6.25 -0.01
CA ASN A 128 0.55 -5.75 -1.25
C ASN A 128 -0.57 -5.41 -2.23
N SER A 129 -0.56 -4.21 -2.75
CA SER A 129 -1.59 -3.74 -3.66
C SER A 129 -1.03 -2.87 -4.77
N ILE A 130 -1.81 -2.76 -5.82
CA ILE A 130 -1.59 -1.86 -6.95
C ILE A 130 -2.61 -0.73 -6.82
N ALA A 131 -2.17 0.51 -6.70
CA ALA A 131 -3.07 1.64 -6.83
C ALA A 131 -3.18 2.05 -8.29
N LEU A 132 -4.40 2.25 -8.76
CA LEU A 132 -4.66 2.72 -10.12
C LEU A 132 -5.42 4.04 -10.06
N PHE A 133 -4.92 5.04 -10.81
CA PHE A 133 -5.59 6.31 -10.98
C PHE A 133 -5.39 6.87 -12.39
N ILE A 134 -6.42 6.77 -13.22
CA ILE A 134 -6.42 7.24 -14.60
C ILE A 134 -7.71 8.04 -14.83
N PRO A 135 -7.76 9.30 -14.35
CA PRO A 135 -8.92 10.14 -14.57
C PRO A 135 -9.04 10.51 -16.05
N ALA A 136 -10.26 10.61 -16.55
CA ALA A 136 -10.56 11.03 -17.89
C ALA A 136 -11.45 12.27 -17.89
N ARG A 137 -11.26 13.19 -18.85
CA ARG A 137 -12.21 14.27 -19.08
C ARG A 137 -13.45 13.72 -19.79
N LYS A 138 -14.60 14.37 -19.62
CA LYS A 138 -15.78 14.02 -20.43
C LYS A 138 -15.54 14.38 -21.88
N PRO A 139 -15.72 13.43 -22.81
CA PRO A 139 -15.51 13.72 -24.22
C PRO A 139 -16.50 14.77 -24.72
N GLY A 140 -16.00 15.73 -25.52
CA GLY A 140 -16.85 16.78 -26.12
C GLY A 140 -17.26 17.93 -25.21
N ARG A 141 -16.82 17.95 -23.94
CA ARG A 141 -17.05 19.11 -23.04
C ARG A 141 -15.75 19.90 -22.87
N GLU A 142 -15.85 21.22 -23.01
CA GLU A 142 -14.82 22.15 -22.59
C GLU A 142 -14.99 22.39 -21.08
N GLY A 143 -13.98 22.03 -20.29
CA GLY A 143 -13.99 22.23 -18.83
C GLY A 143 -12.99 21.35 -18.11
N ASP A 144 -12.77 21.64 -16.83
CA ASP A 144 -11.86 20.90 -15.96
C ASP A 144 -12.58 19.77 -15.20
N GLU A 145 -13.78 19.36 -15.64
CA GLU A 145 -14.50 18.23 -15.04
C GLU A 145 -13.87 16.90 -15.50
N PHE A 146 -13.34 16.17 -14.54
CA PHE A 146 -12.82 14.84 -14.75
C PHE A 146 -13.83 13.79 -14.28
N GLU A 147 -13.95 12.72 -15.05
CA GLU A 147 -14.53 11.46 -14.57
C GLU A 147 -13.43 10.66 -13.87
N GLU A 148 -13.59 10.48 -12.57
CA GLU A 148 -12.63 9.73 -11.76
C GLU A 148 -12.69 8.24 -12.10
N THR A 149 -13.89 7.71 -12.37
CA THR A 149 -14.14 6.36 -12.88
C THR A 149 -14.47 6.39 -14.36
N ASN A 150 -13.86 5.53 -15.15
CA ASN A 150 -14.11 5.44 -16.60
C ASN A 150 -13.84 4.02 -17.10
N ILE A 151 -14.32 3.72 -18.32
CA ILE A 151 -14.23 2.37 -18.91
C ILE A 151 -12.78 1.86 -19.00
N LEU A 152 -11.81 2.74 -19.23
CA LEU A 152 -10.39 2.37 -19.29
C LEU A 152 -9.90 1.87 -17.93
N SER A 153 -10.12 2.65 -16.85
CA SER A 153 -9.71 2.27 -15.49
C SER A 153 -10.41 1.00 -15.02
N GLU A 154 -11.73 0.91 -15.21
CA GLU A 154 -12.51 -0.27 -14.83
C GLU A 154 -12.06 -1.56 -15.56
N THR A 155 -11.76 -1.45 -16.86
CA THR A 155 -11.27 -2.60 -17.63
C THR A 155 -9.90 -3.06 -17.15
N ILE A 156 -8.98 -2.12 -16.84
CA ILE A 156 -7.65 -2.44 -16.31
C ILE A 156 -7.78 -3.07 -14.91
N ILE A 157 -8.60 -2.51 -14.02
CA ILE A 157 -8.87 -3.07 -12.69
C ILE A 157 -9.38 -4.50 -12.81
N GLY A 158 -10.37 -4.73 -13.67
CA GLY A 158 -10.92 -6.06 -13.93
C GLY A 158 -9.83 -7.05 -14.36
N LYS A 159 -8.96 -6.67 -15.28
CA LYS A 159 -7.89 -7.54 -15.78
C LYS A 159 -6.80 -7.81 -14.73
N LEU A 160 -6.44 -6.84 -13.90
CA LEU A 160 -5.51 -7.05 -12.81
C LEU A 160 -6.10 -7.98 -11.73
N THR A 161 -7.38 -7.83 -11.41
CA THR A 161 -8.09 -8.69 -10.44
C THR A 161 -8.29 -10.11 -10.95
N GLU A 162 -8.53 -10.32 -12.25
CA GLU A 162 -8.52 -11.65 -12.87
C GLU A 162 -7.19 -12.39 -12.64
N GLN A 163 -6.07 -11.66 -12.61
CA GLN A 163 -4.74 -12.19 -12.30
C GLN A 163 -4.45 -12.27 -10.79
N LYS A 164 -5.47 -12.13 -9.95
CA LYS A 164 -5.40 -12.17 -8.47
C LYS A 164 -4.57 -11.05 -7.84
N TYR A 165 -4.30 -9.95 -8.53
CA TYR A 165 -3.71 -8.77 -7.91
C TYR A 165 -4.76 -8.04 -7.05
N THR A 166 -4.34 -7.57 -5.89
CA THR A 166 -5.14 -6.65 -5.09
C THR A 166 -5.02 -5.25 -5.69
N VAL A 167 -6.12 -4.71 -6.17
CA VAL A 167 -6.16 -3.37 -6.75
C VAL A 167 -6.89 -2.43 -5.81
N VAL A 168 -6.31 -1.27 -5.55
CA VAL A 168 -6.95 -0.16 -4.84
C VAL A 168 -7.38 0.86 -5.88
N ASP A 169 -8.68 0.96 -6.08
CA ASP A 169 -9.24 2.05 -6.87
C ASP A 169 -9.18 3.34 -6.04
N VAL A 170 -8.46 4.32 -6.58
CA VAL A 170 -8.21 5.58 -5.91
C VAL A 170 -9.34 6.58 -6.16
N ALA A 171 -10.07 6.41 -7.27
CA ALA A 171 -11.08 7.33 -7.73
C ALA A 171 -12.22 7.62 -6.71
N PRO A 172 -12.82 6.61 -6.04
CA PRO A 172 -13.95 6.86 -5.14
C PRO A 172 -13.58 7.55 -3.83
N THR A 173 -12.30 7.70 -3.52
CA THR A 173 -11.87 8.15 -2.17
C THR A 173 -11.86 9.66 -2.00
N HIS A 174 -12.12 10.44 -3.06
CA HIS A 174 -12.02 11.91 -3.09
C HIS A 174 -10.71 12.47 -2.46
N ALA A 175 -9.76 11.58 -2.25
CA ALA A 175 -8.54 11.89 -1.51
C ALA A 175 -7.53 12.66 -2.35
N ILE A 176 -7.69 12.62 -3.67
CA ILE A 176 -6.82 13.29 -4.62
C ILE A 176 -7.65 13.78 -5.79
N ASP A 177 -7.57 15.07 -6.03
CA ASP A 177 -8.14 15.75 -7.17
C ASP A 177 -7.30 15.44 -8.43
N ALA A 178 -7.98 15.15 -9.54
CA ALA A 178 -7.36 14.87 -10.84
C ALA A 178 -6.41 16.00 -11.30
N ALA A 179 -6.72 17.26 -10.97
CA ALA A 179 -5.87 18.41 -11.26
C ALA A 179 -4.54 18.35 -10.47
N THR A 180 -4.56 17.85 -9.25
CA THR A 180 -3.36 17.65 -8.43
C THR A 180 -2.43 16.61 -9.08
N ILE A 181 -2.98 15.52 -9.65
CA ILE A 181 -2.20 14.51 -10.37
C ILE A 181 -1.64 15.08 -11.67
N GLU A 182 -2.45 15.77 -12.45
CA GLU A 182 -1.98 16.41 -13.68
C GLU A 182 -0.83 17.36 -13.38
N LYS A 183 -0.95 18.17 -12.32
CA LYS A 183 0.12 19.06 -11.87
C LYS A 183 1.38 18.29 -11.44
N ALA A 184 1.22 17.19 -10.69
CA ALA A 184 2.33 16.34 -10.26
C ALA A 184 3.04 15.67 -11.44
N MET A 185 2.28 15.19 -12.42
CA MET A 185 2.84 14.61 -13.65
C MET A 185 3.60 15.65 -14.49
N ARG A 186 3.11 16.89 -14.57
CA ARG A 186 3.76 17.97 -15.30
C ARG A 186 5.00 18.50 -14.59
N SER A 187 4.94 18.70 -13.28
CA SER A 187 6.04 19.28 -12.49
C SER A 187 7.15 18.28 -12.15
N GLY A 188 6.91 16.97 -12.34
CA GLY A 188 7.81 15.92 -11.90
C GLY A 188 7.95 15.84 -10.37
N SER A 189 6.99 16.41 -9.61
CA SER A 189 7.04 16.44 -8.14
C SER A 189 6.98 15.03 -7.56
N THR A 190 8.15 14.52 -7.18
CA THR A 190 8.28 13.22 -6.51
C THR A 190 7.57 13.20 -5.17
N LEU A 191 7.43 14.35 -4.51
CA LEU A 191 6.77 14.49 -3.21
C LEU A 191 5.25 14.21 -3.31
N THR A 192 4.59 14.76 -4.33
CA THR A 192 3.16 14.54 -4.55
C THR A 192 2.88 13.08 -4.90
N VAL A 193 3.69 12.48 -5.80
CA VAL A 193 3.60 11.06 -6.14
C VAL A 193 3.85 10.18 -4.91
N ARG A 194 4.85 10.53 -4.10
CA ARG A 194 5.16 9.85 -2.84
C ARG A 194 3.98 9.93 -1.86
N SER A 195 3.39 11.11 -1.70
CA SER A 195 2.23 11.31 -0.84
C SER A 195 1.03 10.46 -1.27
N MET A 196 0.82 10.32 -2.59
CA MET A 196 -0.21 9.43 -3.14
C MET A 196 0.04 7.96 -2.78
N MET A 197 1.25 7.46 -3.01
CA MET A 197 1.56 6.06 -2.67
C MET A 197 1.40 5.79 -1.17
N TYR A 198 1.71 6.76 -0.32
CA TYR A 198 1.47 6.64 1.12
C TYR A 198 -0.01 6.62 1.49
N LYS A 199 -0.83 7.40 0.79
CA LYS A 199 -2.28 7.39 1.01
C LYS A 199 -2.92 6.05 0.69
N PHE A 200 -2.41 5.36 -0.35
CA PHE A 200 -3.03 4.14 -0.86
C PHE A 200 -2.35 2.85 -0.44
N LEU A 201 -1.24 2.94 0.34
CA LEU A 201 -0.45 1.80 0.83
C LEU A 201 -0.06 0.81 -0.27
N SER A 202 0.06 1.31 -1.48
CA SER A 202 0.34 0.49 -2.63
C SER A 202 1.83 0.43 -2.88
N ASN A 203 2.31 -0.73 -3.27
CA ASN A 203 3.69 -0.95 -3.64
C ASN A 203 3.93 -0.52 -5.10
N LEU A 204 2.87 -0.57 -5.90
CA LEU A 204 2.83 -0.11 -7.27
C LEU A 204 1.74 0.94 -7.45
N LEU A 205 2.06 2.00 -8.16
CA LEU A 205 1.11 3.04 -8.54
C LEU A 205 1.09 3.18 -10.06
N ILE A 206 -0.07 2.98 -10.65
CA ILE A 206 -0.35 3.21 -12.07
C ILE A 206 -1.12 4.52 -12.17
N ILE A 207 -0.49 5.53 -12.73
CA ILE A 207 -1.11 6.84 -12.97
C ILE A 207 -1.13 7.15 -14.45
N GLY A 208 -2.20 7.80 -14.90
CA GLY A 208 -2.33 8.18 -16.29
C GLY A 208 -3.16 9.44 -16.49
N LYS A 209 -3.03 10.00 -17.69
CA LYS A 209 -3.81 11.12 -18.18
C LYS A 209 -4.41 10.75 -19.53
N VAL A 210 -5.71 10.92 -19.66
CA VAL A 210 -6.46 10.67 -20.91
C VAL A 210 -6.75 11.98 -21.61
N ASP A 211 -6.37 12.07 -22.88
CA ASP A 211 -6.69 13.16 -23.79
C ASP A 211 -7.51 12.62 -24.99
N TYR A 212 -8.43 13.43 -25.52
CA TYR A 212 -9.28 13.09 -26.66
C TYR A 212 -8.99 13.95 -27.87
N THR A 213 -9.07 13.34 -29.05
CA THR A 213 -9.19 14.05 -30.33
C THR A 213 -10.48 13.58 -31.00
N ILE A 214 -11.40 14.51 -31.25
CA ILE A 214 -12.73 14.22 -31.78
C ILE A 214 -12.81 14.75 -33.21
N SER A 215 -13.28 13.92 -34.13
CA SER A 215 -13.56 14.29 -35.52
C SER A 215 -14.95 13.78 -35.90
N THR A 216 -15.88 14.69 -36.12
CA THR A 216 -17.22 14.38 -36.58
C THR A 216 -17.27 14.47 -38.09
N LYS A 217 -17.63 13.38 -38.78
CA LYS A 217 -17.90 13.37 -40.22
C LYS A 217 -19.41 13.40 -40.41
N LYS A 218 -19.88 14.27 -41.32
CA LYS A 218 -21.25 14.18 -41.80
C LYS A 218 -21.43 12.82 -42.48
N GLY A 219 -22.41 12.06 -42.02
CA GLY A 219 -22.72 10.78 -42.62
C GLY A 219 -23.22 10.94 -44.06
N GLU A 220 -23.06 9.88 -44.83
CA GLU A 220 -23.69 9.81 -46.13
C GLU A 220 -25.22 9.76 -45.94
N ASN A 221 -25.92 10.31 -46.93
CA ASN A 221 -27.40 10.27 -46.94
C ASN A 221 -27.85 8.83 -47.13
N ILE A 222 -28.43 8.24 -46.08
CA ILE A 222 -28.93 6.86 -46.04
C ILE A 222 -30.35 6.70 -46.67
N GLY A 223 -30.86 7.75 -47.31
CA GLY A 223 -32.21 7.84 -47.84
C GLY A 223 -33.14 8.64 -46.95
N TYR A 224 -34.25 9.08 -47.50
CA TYR A 224 -35.29 9.91 -46.82
C TYR A 224 -34.73 11.21 -46.21
N GLY A 225 -33.61 11.73 -46.66
CA GLY A 225 -33.03 12.94 -46.12
C GLY A 225 -32.36 12.80 -44.73
N LEU A 226 -32.21 11.56 -44.29
CA LEU A 226 -31.52 11.21 -43.05
C LEU A 226 -30.03 11.00 -43.29
N SER A 227 -29.19 11.70 -42.57
CA SER A 227 -27.77 11.41 -42.52
C SER A 227 -27.39 11.05 -41.07
N MET A 228 -26.73 9.92 -40.88
CA MET A 228 -26.18 9.56 -39.58
C MET A 228 -24.75 10.08 -39.46
N PRO A 229 -24.47 11.00 -38.56
CA PRO A 229 -23.10 11.44 -38.31
C PRO A 229 -22.30 10.29 -37.70
N PHE A 230 -21.07 10.10 -38.16
CA PHE A 230 -20.09 9.21 -37.54
C PHE A 230 -19.08 10.06 -36.77
N ASN A 231 -18.95 9.75 -35.48
CA ASN A 231 -17.94 10.37 -34.63
C ASN A 231 -16.76 9.42 -34.56
N ASN A 232 -15.59 9.95 -34.89
CA ASN A 232 -14.31 9.26 -34.74
C ASN A 232 -13.58 9.92 -33.57
N VAL A 233 -13.41 9.17 -32.49
CA VAL A 233 -12.72 9.61 -31.29
C VAL A 233 -11.41 8.85 -31.14
N THR A 234 -10.31 9.59 -31.09
CA THR A 234 -9.01 9.02 -30.72
C THR A 234 -8.76 9.33 -29.25
N VAL A 235 -8.60 8.29 -28.46
CA VAL A 235 -8.23 8.37 -27.05
C VAL A 235 -6.73 8.16 -26.95
N ARG A 236 -6.03 9.07 -26.28
CA ARG A 236 -4.61 8.96 -25.99
C ARG A 236 -4.39 8.93 -24.48
N LEU A 237 -3.69 7.91 -24.00
CA LEU A 237 -3.27 7.78 -22.61
C LEU A 237 -1.77 8.02 -22.51
N SER A 238 -1.36 8.97 -21.67
CA SER A 238 0.00 9.06 -21.17
C SER A 238 0.03 8.48 -19.76
N TYR A 239 0.91 7.49 -19.50
CA TYR A 239 0.92 6.78 -18.22
C TYR A 239 2.32 6.59 -17.65
N ARG A 240 2.37 6.33 -16.34
CA ARG A 240 3.57 5.89 -15.60
C ARG A 240 3.22 4.78 -14.64
N ILE A 241 4.10 3.79 -14.55
CA ILE A 241 4.09 2.80 -13.47
C ILE A 241 5.24 3.15 -12.54
N ILE A 242 4.91 3.37 -11.29
CA ILE A 242 5.84 3.81 -10.26
C ILE A 242 5.84 2.76 -9.17
N ALA A 243 7.02 2.32 -8.76
CA ALA A 243 7.22 1.38 -7.68
C ALA A 243 8.07 1.97 -6.58
N LYS A 244 7.97 1.40 -5.41
CA LYS A 244 8.87 1.66 -4.32
C LYS A 244 10.06 0.70 -4.40
N ASN A 245 11.26 1.23 -4.44
CA ASN A 245 12.46 0.41 -4.32
C ASN A 245 12.60 -0.08 -2.87
N ASN A 246 12.54 -1.39 -2.67
CA ASN A 246 12.56 -2.01 -1.34
C ASN A 246 13.92 -1.89 -0.62
N LYS A 247 15.00 -1.63 -1.36
CA LYS A 247 16.36 -1.47 -0.79
C LYS A 247 16.62 -0.04 -0.34
N THR A 248 16.23 0.94 -1.17
CA THR A 248 16.50 2.36 -0.92
C THR A 248 15.32 3.09 -0.31
N GLY A 249 14.10 2.54 -0.44
CA GLY A 249 12.84 3.17 -0.10
C GLY A 249 12.47 4.33 -1.03
N ASN A 250 13.23 4.56 -2.09
CA ASN A 250 12.95 5.60 -3.07
C ASN A 250 11.91 5.14 -4.07
N MET A 251 11.26 6.12 -4.70
CA MET A 251 10.32 5.88 -5.77
C MET A 251 11.07 5.76 -7.09
N GLU A 252 10.75 4.73 -7.85
CA GLU A 252 11.32 4.45 -9.17
C GLU A 252 10.21 4.38 -10.21
N ILE A 253 10.44 4.99 -11.37
CA ILE A 253 9.56 4.82 -12.53
C ILE A 253 9.98 3.53 -13.22
N LEU A 254 9.13 2.51 -13.15
CA LEU A 254 9.36 1.23 -13.83
C LEU A 254 9.18 1.37 -15.33
N THR A 255 8.17 2.13 -15.74
CA THR A 255 7.91 2.46 -17.15
C THR A 255 7.06 3.72 -17.26
N ALA A 256 7.19 4.37 -18.41
CA ALA A 256 6.33 5.46 -18.83
C ALA A 256 6.07 5.30 -20.33
N GLY A 257 4.85 5.60 -20.75
CA GLY A 257 4.48 5.45 -22.15
C GLY A 257 3.30 6.31 -22.55
N THR A 258 3.04 6.29 -23.85
CA THR A 258 1.83 6.88 -24.43
C THR A 258 1.24 5.88 -25.39
N GLU A 259 -0.01 5.52 -25.16
CA GLU A 259 -0.79 4.62 -26.00
C GLU A 259 -2.00 5.34 -26.56
N GLN A 260 -2.52 4.87 -27.69
CA GLN A 260 -3.72 5.42 -28.27
C GLN A 260 -4.57 4.36 -28.95
N ALA A 261 -5.88 4.59 -28.93
CA ALA A 261 -6.85 3.78 -29.67
C ALA A 261 -7.93 4.68 -30.29
N LYS A 262 -8.69 4.12 -31.23
CA LYS A 262 -9.73 4.86 -31.96
C LYS A 262 -11.03 4.09 -31.83
N GLY A 263 -12.11 4.86 -31.60
CA GLY A 263 -13.46 4.33 -31.65
C GLY A 263 -14.31 5.12 -32.65
N ILE A 264 -15.28 4.46 -33.25
CA ILE A 264 -16.20 5.05 -34.25
C ILE A 264 -17.62 4.65 -33.86
N ALA A 265 -18.45 5.64 -33.56
CA ALA A 265 -19.85 5.42 -33.23
C ALA A 265 -20.75 6.60 -33.65
N ASN A 266 -22.04 6.43 -33.46
CA ASN A 266 -23.02 7.48 -33.76
C ASN A 266 -23.00 8.63 -32.75
N SER A 267 -22.58 8.39 -31.52
CA SER A 267 -22.32 9.42 -30.50
C SER A 267 -20.82 9.55 -30.20
N VAL A 268 -20.42 10.70 -29.67
CA VAL A 268 -19.04 10.95 -29.23
C VAL A 268 -18.71 10.09 -28.01
N GLU A 269 -19.68 9.96 -27.11
CA GLU A 269 -19.58 9.16 -25.89
C GLU A 269 -19.32 7.68 -26.17
N ASP A 270 -20.12 7.08 -27.09
CA ASP A 270 -19.96 5.68 -27.49
C ASP A 270 -18.63 5.45 -28.21
N ALA A 271 -18.24 6.36 -29.10
CA ALA A 271 -16.96 6.28 -29.80
C ALA A 271 -15.76 6.38 -28.81
N ALA A 272 -15.88 7.23 -27.79
CA ALA A 272 -14.88 7.33 -26.72
C ALA A 272 -14.83 6.05 -25.87
N ALA A 273 -16.00 5.48 -25.54
CA ALA A 273 -16.10 4.25 -24.77
C ALA A 273 -15.45 3.06 -25.51
N GLU A 274 -15.72 2.92 -26.82
CA GLU A 274 -15.07 1.88 -27.65
C GLU A 274 -13.55 2.07 -27.68
N ALA A 275 -13.08 3.32 -27.92
CA ALA A 275 -11.66 3.62 -27.95
C ALA A 275 -10.98 3.33 -26.59
N MET A 276 -11.62 3.66 -25.46
CA MET A 276 -11.10 3.36 -24.12
C MET A 276 -11.00 1.86 -23.87
N LYS A 277 -12.02 1.10 -24.29
CA LYS A 277 -12.03 -0.37 -24.13
C LYS A 277 -10.89 -1.01 -24.95
N GLU A 278 -10.72 -0.61 -26.20
CA GLU A 278 -9.62 -1.08 -27.05
C GLU A 278 -8.27 -0.71 -26.44
N LEU A 279 -8.13 0.54 -25.96
CA LEU A 279 -6.91 1.03 -25.33
C LEU A 279 -6.56 0.20 -24.08
N ALA A 280 -7.56 -0.14 -23.26
CA ALA A 280 -7.35 -0.98 -22.07
C ALA A 280 -6.87 -2.38 -22.46
N LEU A 281 -7.46 -2.99 -23.48
CA LEU A 281 -7.07 -4.32 -23.96
C LEU A 281 -5.64 -4.33 -24.49
N ASN A 282 -5.23 -3.29 -25.20
CA ASN A 282 -3.89 -3.17 -25.77
C ASN A 282 -2.82 -2.89 -24.68
N LEU A 283 -3.17 -2.09 -23.68
CA LEU A 283 -2.26 -1.69 -22.60
C LEU A 283 -2.06 -2.77 -21.54
N THR A 284 -3.12 -3.52 -21.21
CA THR A 284 -3.11 -4.48 -20.09
C THR A 284 -1.96 -5.49 -20.15
N PRO A 285 -1.61 -6.10 -21.30
CA PRO A 285 -0.46 -7.02 -21.36
C PRO A 285 0.85 -6.35 -20.92
N THR A 286 1.08 -5.10 -21.36
CA THR A 286 2.27 -4.32 -20.95
C THR A 286 2.27 -4.03 -19.46
N LEU A 287 1.12 -3.68 -18.86
CA LEU A 287 1.00 -3.46 -17.42
C LEU A 287 1.30 -4.74 -16.65
N LEU A 288 0.71 -5.86 -17.04
CA LEU A 288 0.92 -7.17 -16.41
C LEU A 288 2.39 -7.61 -16.50
N ASP A 289 3.02 -7.46 -17.66
CA ASP A 289 4.44 -7.77 -17.85
C ASP A 289 5.33 -6.96 -16.90
N LYS A 290 5.10 -5.64 -16.79
CA LYS A 290 5.88 -4.77 -15.90
C LYS A 290 5.65 -5.07 -14.42
N VAL A 291 4.42 -5.41 -14.03
CA VAL A 291 4.11 -5.86 -12.66
C VAL A 291 4.82 -7.17 -12.37
N SER A 292 4.77 -8.16 -13.27
CA SER A 292 5.50 -9.43 -13.14
C SER A 292 7.01 -9.23 -13.01
N GLN A 293 7.61 -8.43 -13.90
CA GLN A 293 9.04 -8.12 -13.84
C GLN A 293 9.44 -7.46 -12.51
N TYR A 294 8.61 -6.57 -11.98
CA TYR A 294 8.84 -5.97 -10.66
C TYR A 294 8.82 -7.02 -9.56
N ILE A 295 7.84 -7.90 -9.56
CA ILE A 295 7.69 -8.98 -8.57
C ILE A 295 8.91 -9.90 -8.64
N GLU A 296 9.26 -10.41 -9.81
CA GLU A 296 10.39 -11.33 -10.02
C GLU A 296 11.72 -10.70 -9.61
N GLY A 297 11.95 -9.45 -10.02
CA GLY A 297 13.20 -8.71 -9.71
C GLY A 297 13.40 -8.40 -8.23
N ASN A 298 12.33 -8.41 -7.44
CA ASN A 298 12.36 -8.13 -5.99
C ASN A 298 12.18 -9.40 -5.14
N THR A 299 11.91 -10.55 -5.75
CA THR A 299 11.65 -11.79 -5.02
C THR A 299 12.86 -12.23 -4.22
N LYS A 300 12.64 -12.56 -2.96
CA LYS A 300 13.61 -13.11 -2.01
C LYS A 300 13.04 -14.33 -1.32
N LYS A 301 13.92 -15.21 -0.83
CA LYS A 301 13.52 -16.37 -0.04
C LYS A 301 13.37 -15.98 1.42
N VAL A 302 12.20 -16.26 2.00
CA VAL A 302 11.85 -16.04 3.40
C VAL A 302 11.64 -17.39 4.08
N THR A 303 12.40 -17.68 5.12
CA THR A 303 12.20 -18.89 5.95
C THR A 303 11.03 -18.64 6.89
N VAL A 304 10.00 -19.47 6.83
CA VAL A 304 8.79 -19.39 7.66
C VAL A 304 8.72 -20.62 8.54
N LYS A 305 8.77 -20.41 9.86
CA LYS A 305 8.62 -21.46 10.87
C LYS A 305 7.27 -21.31 11.55
N ILE A 306 6.51 -22.39 11.59
CA ILE A 306 5.14 -22.41 12.12
C ILE A 306 5.04 -23.50 13.18
N SER A 307 4.88 -23.11 14.44
CA SER A 307 4.58 -24.06 15.54
C SER A 307 3.11 -24.47 15.51
N GLY A 308 2.78 -25.66 16.02
CA GLY A 308 1.42 -26.21 15.99
C GLY A 308 1.08 -26.94 14.68
N VAL A 309 2.08 -27.24 13.86
CA VAL A 309 1.99 -28.05 12.64
C VAL A 309 2.69 -29.38 12.91
N ASP A 310 1.95 -30.34 13.46
CA ASP A 310 2.51 -31.57 14.03
C ASP A 310 2.13 -32.84 13.22
N ASP A 311 1.35 -32.67 12.13
CA ASP A 311 0.90 -33.75 11.25
C ASP A 311 0.92 -33.35 9.78
N VAL A 312 0.88 -34.34 8.89
CA VAL A 312 0.95 -34.17 7.44
C VAL A 312 -0.25 -33.40 6.88
N ASP A 313 -1.45 -33.68 7.39
CA ASP A 313 -2.68 -33.06 6.89
C ASP A 313 -2.66 -31.56 7.20
N THR A 314 -2.30 -31.19 8.43
CA THR A 314 -2.09 -29.78 8.83
C THR A 314 -0.98 -29.12 8.02
N THR A 315 0.11 -29.84 7.70
CA THR A 315 1.18 -29.32 6.84
C THR A 315 0.69 -28.99 5.45
N LEU A 316 -0.11 -29.87 4.84
CA LEU A 316 -0.68 -29.66 3.50
C LEU A 316 -1.68 -28.49 3.49
N GLU A 317 -2.54 -28.38 4.53
CA GLU A 317 -3.45 -27.26 4.68
C GLU A 317 -2.71 -25.93 4.78
N VAL A 318 -1.72 -25.86 5.66
CA VAL A 318 -0.89 -24.66 5.84
C VAL A 318 -0.17 -24.30 4.55
N LYS A 319 0.41 -25.28 3.85
CA LYS A 319 1.07 -25.07 2.55
C LYS A 319 0.11 -24.50 1.50
N ALA A 320 -1.11 -25.03 1.42
CA ALA A 320 -2.14 -24.51 0.53
C ALA A 320 -2.54 -23.06 0.86
N ILE A 321 -2.65 -22.72 2.16
CA ILE A 321 -2.90 -21.35 2.59
C ILE A 321 -1.75 -20.43 2.16
N LEU A 322 -0.50 -20.82 2.39
CA LEU A 322 0.68 -20.04 2.04
C LEU A 322 0.78 -19.79 0.52
N GLN A 323 0.46 -20.80 -0.30
CA GLN A 323 0.45 -20.70 -1.77
C GLN A 323 -0.64 -19.75 -2.30
N ASN A 324 -1.70 -19.52 -1.53
CA ASN A 324 -2.80 -18.61 -1.89
C ASN A 324 -2.61 -17.18 -1.35
N ILE A 325 -1.43 -16.83 -0.88
CA ILE A 325 -1.10 -15.46 -0.48
C ILE A 325 -0.67 -14.68 -1.72
N VAL A 326 -1.21 -13.49 -1.86
CA VAL A 326 -0.90 -12.58 -2.97
C VAL A 326 0.61 -12.32 -3.03
N TRP A 327 1.17 -12.46 -4.24
CA TRP A 327 2.59 -12.29 -4.57
C TRP A 327 3.53 -13.36 -4.01
N VAL A 328 3.03 -14.40 -3.39
CA VAL A 328 3.83 -15.60 -3.14
C VAL A 328 3.97 -16.34 -4.48
N SER A 329 5.20 -16.48 -4.96
CA SER A 329 5.49 -17.15 -6.23
C SER A 329 5.82 -18.64 -6.05
N GLU A 330 6.35 -19.01 -4.89
CA GLU A 330 6.76 -20.39 -4.60
C GLU A 330 6.71 -20.66 -3.10
N VAL A 331 6.29 -21.87 -2.72
CA VAL A 331 6.34 -22.40 -1.35
C VAL A 331 7.02 -23.76 -1.37
N GLU A 332 8.24 -23.82 -0.88
CA GLU A 332 9.03 -25.04 -0.70
C GLU A 332 8.92 -25.49 0.75
N GLU A 333 8.53 -26.74 0.98
CA GLU A 333 8.51 -27.35 2.29
C GLU A 333 9.88 -27.95 2.57
N LYS A 334 10.49 -27.58 3.70
CA LYS A 334 11.77 -28.17 4.15
C LYS A 334 11.55 -29.28 5.14
N GLU A 335 10.78 -28.99 6.16
CA GLU A 335 10.44 -29.89 7.26
C GLU A 335 9.01 -29.57 7.70
N MET A 336 8.40 -30.42 8.52
CA MET A 336 7.09 -30.20 9.08
C MET A 336 7.06 -28.86 9.85
N GLY A 337 6.20 -27.95 9.43
CA GLY A 337 6.12 -26.60 9.99
C GLY A 337 7.25 -25.64 9.56
N GLU A 338 8.17 -26.05 8.67
CA GLU A 338 9.19 -25.14 8.12
C GLU A 338 9.08 -25.03 6.60
N PHE A 339 8.88 -23.81 6.11
CA PHE A 339 8.69 -23.49 4.69
C PHE A 339 9.69 -22.43 4.24
N ILE A 340 10.09 -22.48 2.98
CA ILE A 340 10.75 -21.37 2.29
C ILE A 340 9.76 -20.77 1.31
N ILE A 341 9.50 -19.49 1.46
CA ILE A 341 8.55 -18.73 0.63
C ILE A 341 9.32 -17.74 -0.24
N SER A 342 9.10 -17.82 -1.54
CA SER A 342 9.58 -16.83 -2.51
C SER A 342 8.59 -15.65 -2.54
N TYR A 343 9.04 -14.46 -2.05
CA TYR A 343 8.20 -13.30 -1.83
C TYR A 343 8.94 -11.99 -2.17
N PRO A 344 8.34 -11.07 -2.95
CA PRO A 344 9.05 -9.89 -3.47
C PRO A 344 9.19 -8.76 -2.45
N GLU A 345 8.30 -8.72 -1.46
CA GLU A 345 8.15 -7.58 -0.59
C GLU A 345 8.73 -7.81 0.82
N ASN A 346 8.53 -6.84 1.70
CA ASN A 346 8.96 -6.97 3.09
C ASN A 346 8.24 -8.12 3.79
N THR A 347 8.97 -8.89 4.57
CA THR A 347 8.46 -10.04 5.35
C THR A 347 7.29 -9.67 6.27
N LEU A 348 7.20 -8.39 6.68
CA LEU A 348 6.06 -7.90 7.46
C LEU A 348 4.74 -8.01 6.69
N TYR A 349 4.72 -7.71 5.39
CA TYR A 349 3.51 -7.85 4.57
C TYR A 349 3.11 -9.32 4.41
N LEU A 350 4.10 -10.20 4.28
CA LEU A 350 3.87 -11.64 4.29
C LEU A 350 3.27 -12.08 5.64
N ALA A 351 3.85 -11.64 6.76
CA ALA A 351 3.35 -11.92 8.10
C ALA A 351 1.90 -11.48 8.30
N ASN A 352 1.57 -10.26 7.86
CA ASN A 352 0.22 -9.74 7.92
C ASN A 352 -0.74 -10.52 7.03
N SER A 353 -0.35 -10.84 5.79
CA SER A 353 -1.17 -11.61 4.85
C SER A 353 -1.48 -13.00 5.39
N ILE A 354 -0.52 -13.65 6.06
CA ILE A 354 -0.72 -14.93 6.73
C ILE A 354 -1.68 -14.78 7.91
N GLN A 355 -1.46 -13.79 8.77
CA GLN A 355 -2.29 -13.53 9.96
C GLN A 355 -3.76 -13.26 9.60
N GLN A 356 -4.02 -12.57 8.48
CA GLN A 356 -5.38 -12.31 8.00
C GLN A 356 -6.15 -13.57 7.55
N LYS A 357 -5.47 -14.70 7.36
CA LYS A 357 -6.14 -15.99 7.11
C LYS A 357 -6.82 -16.57 8.35
N GLY A 358 -6.60 -15.98 9.54
CA GLY A 358 -7.38 -16.22 10.76
C GLY A 358 -6.76 -17.23 11.72
N ASN A 359 -6.00 -18.21 11.24
CA ASN A 359 -5.49 -19.32 12.06
C ASN A 359 -4.02 -19.15 12.47
N PHE A 360 -3.45 -17.96 12.25
CA PHE A 360 -2.03 -17.71 12.50
C PHE A 360 -1.82 -16.52 13.41
N LYS A 361 -0.89 -16.69 14.35
CA LYS A 361 -0.39 -15.63 15.20
C LYS A 361 1.09 -15.36 14.88
N VAL A 362 1.42 -14.11 14.62
CA VAL A 362 2.81 -13.70 14.38
C VAL A 362 3.55 -13.64 15.70
N VAL A 363 4.58 -14.48 15.84
CA VAL A 363 5.46 -14.52 17.03
C VAL A 363 6.66 -13.61 16.83
N ASN A 364 7.33 -13.73 15.68
CA ASN A 364 8.51 -12.92 15.36
C ASN A 364 8.71 -12.82 13.85
N PHE A 365 9.38 -11.77 13.40
CA PHE A 365 9.80 -11.63 12.01
C PHE A 365 11.10 -10.83 11.87
N SER A 366 11.80 -11.08 10.78
CA SER A 366 13.00 -10.38 10.33
C SER A 366 12.94 -10.24 8.81
N PRO A 367 13.87 -9.54 8.15
CA PRO A 367 13.84 -9.38 6.69
C PRO A 367 13.76 -10.67 5.86
N TYR A 368 14.26 -11.80 6.42
CA TYR A 368 14.35 -13.09 5.72
C TYR A 368 13.79 -14.26 6.53
N ALA A 369 13.17 -14.01 7.67
CA ALA A 369 12.60 -15.07 8.50
C ALA A 369 11.30 -14.60 9.19
N LEU A 370 10.37 -15.53 9.35
CA LEU A 370 9.08 -15.33 9.99
C LEU A 370 8.80 -16.53 10.91
N THR A 371 8.37 -16.25 12.14
CA THR A 371 7.93 -17.28 13.08
C THR A 371 6.47 -17.05 13.43
N LEU A 372 5.67 -18.08 13.26
CA LEU A 372 4.23 -18.07 13.46
C LEU A 372 3.82 -19.20 14.43
N GLU A 373 2.64 -19.07 15.00
CA GLU A 373 1.92 -20.10 15.74
C GLU A 373 0.60 -20.37 15.01
N TYR A 374 0.36 -21.64 14.63
CA TYR A 374 -0.90 -22.06 14.02
C TYR A 374 -1.88 -22.46 15.14
N GLN A 375 -3.07 -21.89 15.10
CA GLN A 375 -4.14 -22.12 16.06
C GLN A 375 -5.26 -22.89 15.35
N LYS A 376 -5.41 -24.16 15.71
CA LYS A 376 -6.50 -25.02 15.19
C LYS A 376 -7.86 -24.54 15.64
#